data_808721216fe03e5c7035f20982df10a2
#
_entry.id   808721216fe03e5c7035f20982df10a2
#
_cell.length_a   1.000
_cell.length_b   1.000
_cell.length_c   1.000
_cell.angle_alpha   90.00
_cell.angle_beta   90.00
_cell.angle_gamma   90.00
#
_symmetry.space_group_name_H-M   'P 1'
#
loop_
_entity.id
_entity.type
_entity.pdbx_description
1 polymer ?
#
loop_
_entity_poly.entity_id
_entity_poly.type
_entity_poly.pdbx_seq_one_letter_code
_entity_poly.pdbx_strand_id
1 'polypeptide(L)'
;MKFSKTRIPYRETIRKAAEANYRHKKQSGGAGQFGEVYMRIEPWYEGMAEPAGLTVRGRDVYNLDWGGKLVFYNCIVGGAIDARFLPSILKGVMEKMHEGPLTGSYVRDVRVSVYDGKMHPVDSNDISFKIAGLQAFRQAFQQADPQVLEPINHVEVLCPEDLTGAIMGDLQSRRGIVEGMDT
;
A
#
# COMPACT_ATOMS: atom_id res chain seq x y z
N MET A 1 27.31 27.97 6.94
CA MET A 1 26.00 27.39 6.63
C MET A 1 26.20 25.93 6.22
N LYS A 2 25.60 24.97 6.93
CA LYS A 2 25.67 23.55 6.52
C LYS A 2 24.43 23.26 5.68
N PHE A 3 24.63 22.93 4.42
CA PHE A 3 23.57 22.43 3.54
C PHE A 3 23.49 20.92 3.68
N SER A 4 22.31 20.39 4.02
CA SER A 4 22.04 18.95 3.94
C SER A 4 21.14 18.67 2.75
N LYS A 5 21.37 17.58 2.04
CA LYS A 5 20.43 17.12 1.00
C LYS A 5 19.09 16.79 1.67
N THR A 6 18.03 17.46 1.25
CA THR A 6 16.67 17.13 1.66
C THR A 6 16.32 15.73 1.13
N ARG A 7 15.80 14.86 2.01
CA ARG A 7 15.28 13.56 1.58
C ARG A 7 13.97 13.79 0.82
N ILE A 8 13.91 13.28 -0.40
CA ILE A 8 12.68 13.30 -1.20
C ILE A 8 11.73 12.24 -0.62
N PRO A 9 10.51 12.60 -0.22
CA PRO A 9 9.55 11.66 0.35
C PRO A 9 8.86 10.84 -0.75
N TYR A 10 9.58 9.89 -1.34
CA TYR A 10 9.01 8.96 -2.30
C TYR A 10 7.90 8.12 -1.69
N ARG A 11 6.96 7.67 -2.55
CA ARG A 11 5.91 6.72 -2.22
C ARG A 11 5.94 5.56 -3.21
N GLU A 12 5.31 4.45 -2.84
CA GLU A 12 5.12 3.31 -3.73
C GLU A 12 3.64 3.07 -3.96
N THR A 13 3.29 2.58 -5.14
CA THR A 13 1.96 2.13 -5.49
C THR A 13 2.03 1.04 -6.55
N ILE A 14 0.88 0.54 -6.97
CA ILE A 14 0.74 -0.49 -7.99
C ILE A 14 -0.09 0.02 -9.16
N ARG A 15 0.09 -0.56 -10.33
CA ARG A 15 -0.61 -0.14 -11.56
C ARG A 15 -1.62 -1.14 -12.08
N LYS A 16 -1.60 -2.38 -11.62
CA LYS A 16 -2.55 -3.43 -12.03
C LYS A 16 -2.93 -4.32 -10.87
N ALA A 17 -4.01 -5.09 -11.06
CA ALA A 17 -4.43 -6.11 -10.12
C ALA A 17 -3.45 -7.29 -10.11
N ALA A 18 -3.27 -7.88 -8.93
CA ALA A 18 -2.55 -9.13 -8.75
C ALA A 18 -3.13 -9.93 -7.59
N GLU A 19 -2.96 -11.22 -7.64
CA GLU A 19 -3.37 -12.15 -6.60
C GLU A 19 -2.16 -12.94 -6.11
N ALA A 20 -2.13 -13.19 -4.80
CA ALA A 20 -1.15 -14.07 -4.20
C ALA A 20 -1.74 -14.79 -3.00
N ASN A 21 -1.12 -15.88 -2.64
CA ASN A 21 -1.42 -16.59 -1.41
C ASN A 21 -0.11 -16.94 -0.69
N TYR A 22 -0.21 -17.02 0.61
CA TYR A 22 0.92 -17.44 1.44
C TYR A 22 0.45 -18.31 2.59
N ARG A 23 1.14 -19.43 2.78
CA ARG A 23 0.97 -20.31 3.92
C ARG A 23 2.14 -20.14 4.88
N HIS A 24 1.85 -19.61 6.06
CA HIS A 24 2.80 -19.63 7.17
C HIS A 24 2.59 -20.91 7.97
N LYS A 25 3.60 -21.76 8.00
CA LYS A 25 3.61 -22.98 8.80
C LYS A 25 4.95 -23.11 9.49
N LYS A 26 4.91 -23.21 10.81
CA LYS A 26 6.10 -23.45 11.63
C LYS A 26 5.80 -24.53 12.65
N GLN A 27 6.65 -25.54 12.68
CA GLN A 27 6.65 -26.61 13.70
C GLN A 27 8.05 -26.67 14.28
N SER A 28 8.24 -26.24 15.52
CA SER A 28 9.50 -26.37 16.23
C SER A 28 9.21 -26.49 17.71
N GLY A 29 9.46 -27.68 18.29
CA GLY A 29 9.62 -27.93 19.72
C GLY A 29 8.62 -27.35 20.73
N GLY A 30 7.40 -26.97 20.29
CA GLY A 30 6.37 -26.31 21.10
C GLY A 30 5.08 -26.14 20.32
N ALA A 31 4.29 -25.12 20.67
CA ALA A 31 3.08 -24.77 19.94
C ALA A 31 3.42 -24.43 18.48
N GLY A 32 2.78 -25.10 17.52
CA GLY A 32 2.93 -24.82 16.10
C GLY A 32 2.32 -23.47 15.71
N GLN A 33 2.64 -23.00 14.51
CA GLN A 33 2.06 -21.82 13.89
C GLN A 33 1.50 -22.20 12.53
N PHE A 34 0.28 -21.78 12.23
CA PHE A 34 -0.35 -22.00 10.94
C PHE A 34 -1.31 -20.87 10.58
N GLY A 35 -1.19 -20.36 9.36
CA GLY A 35 -2.16 -19.46 8.74
C GLY A 35 -1.91 -19.37 7.25
N GLU A 36 -2.98 -19.48 6.46
CA GLU A 36 -2.93 -19.36 5.00
C GLU A 36 -3.92 -18.29 4.55
N VAL A 37 -3.45 -17.36 3.72
CA VAL A 37 -4.22 -16.23 3.22
C VAL A 37 -4.11 -16.13 1.72
N TYR A 38 -5.25 -15.99 1.06
CA TYR A 38 -5.39 -15.64 -0.35
C TYR A 38 -5.88 -14.20 -0.44
N MET A 39 -5.17 -13.36 -1.18
CA MET A 39 -5.59 -11.97 -1.37
C MET A 39 -5.43 -11.51 -2.81
N ARG A 40 -6.29 -10.59 -3.19
CA ARG A 40 -6.19 -9.77 -4.39
C ARG A 40 -5.85 -8.35 -3.97
N ILE A 41 -4.90 -7.75 -4.66
CA ILE A 41 -4.63 -6.33 -4.52
C ILE A 41 -4.88 -5.61 -5.83
N GLU A 42 -5.33 -4.38 -5.76
CA GLU A 42 -5.67 -3.55 -6.92
C GLU A 42 -5.29 -2.10 -6.65
N PRO A 43 -4.94 -1.32 -7.67
CA PRO A 43 -4.85 0.13 -7.52
C PRO A 43 -6.20 0.69 -7.04
N TRP A 44 -6.16 1.51 -6.00
CA TRP A 44 -7.37 2.14 -5.51
C TRP A 44 -7.54 3.55 -6.08
N TYR A 45 -8.75 3.90 -6.46
CA TYR A 45 -9.16 5.25 -6.85
C TYR A 45 -10.59 5.53 -6.39
N GLU A 46 -10.91 6.81 -6.22
CA GLU A 46 -12.24 7.24 -5.76
C GLU A 46 -13.33 6.80 -6.76
N GLY A 47 -14.41 6.25 -6.22
CA GLY A 47 -15.57 5.83 -7.04
C GLY A 47 -15.41 4.49 -7.75
N MET A 48 -14.34 3.71 -7.51
CA MET A 48 -14.24 2.39 -8.12
C MET A 48 -15.30 1.43 -7.58
N ALA A 49 -15.77 0.53 -8.47
CA ALA A 49 -16.75 -0.50 -8.11
C ALA A 49 -16.16 -1.51 -7.10
N GLU A 50 -17.02 -2.26 -6.43
CA GLU A 50 -16.62 -3.36 -5.57
C GLU A 50 -15.77 -4.41 -6.30
N PRO A 51 -14.97 -5.22 -5.57
CA PRO A 51 -14.12 -6.24 -6.18
C PRO A 51 -14.92 -7.22 -7.04
N ALA A 52 -14.61 -7.28 -8.33
CA ALA A 52 -15.32 -8.13 -9.27
C ALA A 52 -15.15 -9.63 -8.94
N GLY A 53 -16.26 -10.37 -8.96
CA GLY A 53 -16.27 -11.81 -8.74
C GLY A 53 -16.04 -12.25 -7.31
N LEU A 54 -16.03 -11.34 -6.34
CA LEU A 54 -15.89 -11.63 -4.92
C LEU A 54 -17.16 -11.25 -4.15
N THR A 55 -17.47 -12.01 -3.12
CA THR A 55 -18.59 -11.70 -2.21
C THR A 55 -18.11 -10.80 -1.10
N VAL A 56 -18.49 -9.54 -1.13
CA VAL A 56 -18.10 -8.56 -0.10
C VAL A 56 -18.92 -8.78 1.18
N ARG A 57 -18.24 -9.00 2.29
CA ARG A 57 -18.83 -9.14 3.63
C ARG A 57 -18.53 -7.98 4.56
N GLY A 58 -17.49 -7.23 4.25
CA GLY A 58 -17.10 -6.05 5.01
C GLY A 58 -16.09 -5.22 4.24
N ARG A 59 -16.09 -3.92 4.53
CA ARG A 59 -15.21 -2.94 3.91
C ARG A 59 -14.75 -1.94 4.96
N ASP A 60 -13.46 -1.74 5.07
CA ASP A 60 -12.84 -0.72 5.91
C ASP A 60 -11.95 0.19 5.08
N VAL A 61 -12.02 1.49 5.35
CA VAL A 61 -11.23 2.52 4.68
C VAL A 61 -10.27 3.15 5.68
N TYR A 62 -8.99 3.15 5.36
CA TYR A 62 -7.94 3.75 6.18
C TYR A 62 -7.32 4.92 5.44
N ASN A 63 -7.44 6.12 6.00
CA ASN A 63 -6.68 7.28 5.55
C ASN A 63 -5.26 7.16 6.11
N LEU A 64 -4.28 7.08 5.22
CA LEU A 64 -2.89 6.86 5.61
C LEU A 64 -2.24 8.18 6.05
N ASP A 65 -1.46 8.15 7.13
CA ASP A 65 -0.77 9.34 7.66
C ASP A 65 0.20 9.96 6.64
N TRP A 66 0.73 9.14 5.74
CA TRP A 66 1.64 9.57 4.66
C TRP A 66 0.94 9.93 3.35
N GLY A 67 -0.39 10.03 3.36
CA GLY A 67 -1.23 10.36 2.22
C GLY A 67 -1.78 9.13 1.49
N GLY A 68 -2.93 9.33 0.86
CA GLY A 68 -3.65 8.25 0.18
C GLY A 68 -4.41 7.34 1.12
N LYS A 69 -4.88 6.22 0.58
CA LYS A 69 -5.76 5.30 1.31
C LYS A 69 -5.32 3.85 1.15
N LEU A 70 -5.67 3.04 2.16
CA LEU A 70 -5.82 1.60 2.08
C LEU A 70 -7.29 1.28 2.24
N VAL A 71 -7.86 0.53 1.29
CA VAL A 71 -9.22 -0.02 1.40
C VAL A 71 -9.12 -1.52 1.55
N PHE A 72 -9.65 -2.04 2.65
CA PHE A 72 -9.55 -3.44 3.03
C PHE A 72 -10.93 -4.10 2.96
N TYR A 73 -11.05 -5.15 2.17
CA TYR A 73 -12.27 -5.92 2.00
C TYR A 73 -12.16 -7.30 2.63
N ASN A 74 -13.15 -7.64 3.44
CA ASN A 74 -13.40 -9.03 3.82
C ASN A 74 -14.31 -9.68 2.77
N CYS A 75 -13.77 -10.64 2.04
CA CYS A 75 -14.48 -11.43 1.04
C CYS A 75 -14.44 -12.94 1.38
N ILE A 76 -14.16 -13.28 2.62
CA ILE A 76 -14.11 -14.67 3.09
C ILE A 76 -15.51 -15.28 3.06
N VAL A 77 -15.62 -16.44 2.46
CA VAL A 77 -16.85 -17.26 2.40
C VAL A 77 -16.62 -18.62 3.07
N GLY A 78 -17.69 -19.23 3.56
CA GLY A 78 -17.65 -20.58 4.13
C GLY A 78 -16.81 -20.72 5.40
N GLY A 79 -16.48 -19.61 6.10
CA GLY A 79 -15.70 -19.69 7.33
C GLY A 79 -14.24 -20.14 7.15
N ALA A 80 -13.68 -19.97 5.97
CA ALA A 80 -12.31 -20.42 5.64
C ALA A 80 -11.25 -19.80 6.58
N ILE A 81 -11.45 -18.56 7.00
CA ILE A 81 -10.69 -17.89 8.06
C ILE A 81 -11.68 -17.32 9.06
N ASP A 82 -11.46 -17.57 10.35
CA ASP A 82 -12.24 -16.93 11.42
C ASP A 82 -12.06 -15.41 11.36
N ALA A 83 -13.17 -14.68 11.44
CA ALA A 83 -13.17 -13.20 11.37
C ALA A 83 -12.25 -12.53 12.40
N ARG A 84 -12.00 -13.18 13.53
CA ARG A 84 -11.06 -12.69 14.56
C ARG A 84 -9.63 -12.49 14.06
N PHE A 85 -9.23 -13.19 12.97
CA PHE A 85 -7.89 -13.08 12.40
C PHE A 85 -7.76 -12.00 11.32
N LEU A 86 -8.84 -11.42 10.84
CA LEU A 86 -8.80 -10.33 9.86
C LEU A 86 -8.00 -9.12 10.34
N PRO A 87 -8.12 -8.66 11.60
CA PRO A 87 -7.27 -7.59 12.11
C PRO A 87 -5.77 -7.92 12.06
N SER A 88 -5.40 -9.17 12.27
CA SER A 88 -4.01 -9.62 12.19
C SER A 88 -3.48 -9.60 10.76
N ILE A 89 -4.29 -10.03 9.80
CA ILE A 89 -3.97 -9.95 8.37
C ILE A 89 -3.77 -8.49 7.95
N LEU A 90 -4.70 -7.62 8.34
CA LEU A 90 -4.61 -6.17 8.11
C LEU A 90 -3.33 -5.58 8.71
N LYS A 91 -2.98 -5.97 9.92
CA LYS A 91 -1.75 -5.52 10.59
C LYS A 91 -0.50 -5.91 9.79
N GLY A 92 -0.48 -7.12 9.23
CA GLY A 92 0.60 -7.58 8.36
C GLY A 92 0.70 -6.77 7.05
N VAL A 93 -0.43 -6.49 6.42
CA VAL A 93 -0.50 -5.62 5.23
C VAL A 93 0.00 -4.22 5.55
N MET A 94 -0.48 -3.62 6.65
CA MET A 94 -0.09 -2.28 7.06
C MET A 94 1.40 -2.18 7.39
N GLU A 95 1.95 -3.18 8.05
CA GLU A 95 3.39 -3.26 8.34
C GLU A 95 4.22 -3.26 7.05
N LYS A 96 3.77 -4.00 6.03
CA LYS A 96 4.46 -4.02 4.74
C LYS A 96 4.27 -2.73 3.94
N MET A 97 3.17 -2.03 4.13
CA MET A 97 2.95 -0.71 3.54
C MET A 97 3.83 0.38 4.16
N HIS A 98 4.23 0.25 5.43
CA HIS A 98 5.20 1.14 6.07
C HIS A 98 6.60 1.01 5.49
N GLU A 99 6.95 -0.17 5.03
CA GLU A 99 8.23 -0.48 4.40
C GLU A 99 7.96 -1.19 3.07
N GLY A 100 7.69 -0.40 2.05
CA GLY A 100 7.27 -0.89 0.74
C GLY A 100 8.24 -1.90 0.12
N PRO A 101 7.71 -2.92 -0.60
CA PRO A 101 8.51 -4.00 -1.16
C PRO A 101 9.50 -3.57 -2.25
N LEU A 102 9.30 -2.40 -2.86
CA LEU A 102 10.12 -1.95 -4.00
C LEU A 102 11.37 -1.20 -3.54
N THR A 103 11.21 -0.17 -2.71
CA THR A 103 12.30 0.72 -2.29
C THR A 103 12.33 0.98 -0.78
N GLY A 104 11.41 0.39 -0.03
CA GLY A 104 11.21 0.68 1.38
C GLY A 104 10.43 1.97 1.68
N SER A 105 9.89 2.63 0.64
CA SER A 105 9.05 3.81 0.80
C SER A 105 7.62 3.43 1.18
N TYR A 106 6.87 4.36 1.79
CA TYR A 106 5.47 4.12 2.14
C TYR A 106 4.62 3.80 0.91
N VAL A 107 3.79 2.76 1.01
CA VAL A 107 2.81 2.37 -0.01
C VAL A 107 1.51 3.12 0.19
N ARG A 108 0.86 3.56 -0.88
CA ARG A 108 -0.43 4.24 -0.85
C ARG A 108 -1.36 3.83 -1.98
N ASP A 109 -2.66 4.09 -1.80
CA ASP A 109 -3.72 3.92 -2.78
C ASP A 109 -3.81 2.48 -3.31
N VAL A 110 -4.00 1.57 -2.37
CA VAL A 110 -4.15 0.14 -2.63
C VAL A 110 -5.45 -0.38 -2.04
N ARG A 111 -6.16 -1.19 -2.79
CA ARG A 111 -7.28 -2.00 -2.32
C ARG A 111 -6.82 -3.43 -2.10
N VAL A 112 -7.10 -3.98 -0.93
CA VAL A 112 -6.79 -5.36 -0.55
C VAL A 112 -8.08 -6.12 -0.31
N SER A 113 -8.29 -7.23 -0.98
CA SER A 113 -9.42 -8.13 -0.77
C SER A 113 -8.91 -9.49 -0.33
N VAL A 114 -9.26 -9.89 0.89
CA VAL A 114 -8.97 -11.23 1.41
C VAL A 114 -10.17 -12.12 1.12
N TYR A 115 -9.98 -13.16 0.31
CA TYR A 115 -11.11 -13.92 -0.22
C TYR A 115 -11.08 -15.41 0.11
N ASP A 116 -9.95 -15.96 0.56
CA ASP A 116 -9.83 -17.38 0.93
C ASP A 116 -8.66 -17.58 1.89
N GLY A 117 -8.55 -18.77 2.42
CA GLY A 117 -7.46 -19.18 3.28
C GLY A 117 -7.72 -20.51 3.96
N LYS A 118 -6.87 -20.83 4.92
CA LYS A 118 -7.01 -22.02 5.79
C LYS A 118 -6.61 -21.70 7.20
N MET A 119 -7.29 -22.34 8.14
CA MET A 119 -6.97 -22.37 9.56
C MET A 119 -6.61 -23.81 9.97
N HIS A 120 -5.85 -23.91 11.05
CA HIS A 120 -5.65 -25.13 11.78
C HIS A 120 -6.25 -24.99 13.19
N PRO A 121 -7.05 -25.97 13.68
CA PRO A 121 -7.77 -25.81 14.96
C PRO A 121 -6.89 -25.50 16.16
N VAL A 122 -5.65 -25.97 16.17
CA VAL A 122 -4.71 -25.83 17.32
C VAL A 122 -3.64 -24.76 17.04
N ASP A 123 -3.09 -24.71 15.82
CA ASP A 123 -1.88 -23.95 15.51
C ASP A 123 -2.14 -22.55 14.93
N SER A 124 -3.39 -22.22 14.60
CA SER A 124 -3.73 -20.90 14.10
C SER A 124 -3.78 -19.87 15.21
N ASN A 125 -3.06 -18.77 15.02
CA ASN A 125 -2.96 -17.65 15.93
C ASN A 125 -2.73 -16.33 15.18
N ASP A 126 -2.79 -15.21 15.90
CA ASP A 126 -2.67 -13.87 15.32
C ASP A 126 -1.34 -13.65 14.59
N ILE A 127 -0.24 -14.13 15.16
CA ILE A 127 1.08 -13.94 14.54
C ILE A 127 1.22 -14.71 13.22
N SER A 128 0.62 -15.89 13.13
CA SER A 128 0.61 -16.70 11.90
C SER A 128 -0.12 -15.98 10.77
N PHE A 129 -1.27 -15.39 11.07
CA PHE A 129 -2.05 -14.63 10.07
C PHE A 129 -1.46 -13.27 9.76
N LYS A 130 -0.80 -12.62 10.71
CA LYS A 130 -0.03 -11.41 10.46
C LYS A 130 1.09 -11.67 9.44
N ILE A 131 1.88 -12.72 9.66
CA ILE A 131 2.96 -13.10 8.75
C ILE A 131 2.42 -13.52 7.39
N ALA A 132 1.36 -14.33 7.36
CA ALA A 132 0.73 -14.76 6.11
C ALA A 132 0.19 -13.57 5.30
N GLY A 133 -0.45 -12.61 5.95
CA GLY A 133 -0.96 -11.38 5.33
C GLY A 133 0.16 -10.51 4.77
N LEU A 134 1.23 -10.31 5.55
CA LEU A 134 2.40 -9.55 5.14
C LEU A 134 3.06 -10.15 3.90
N GLN A 135 3.28 -11.46 3.89
CA GLN A 135 3.96 -12.14 2.80
C GLN A 135 3.10 -12.25 1.54
N ALA A 136 1.79 -12.53 1.68
CA ALA A 136 0.87 -12.54 0.56
C ALA A 136 0.79 -11.15 -0.10
N PHE A 137 0.69 -10.09 0.70
CA PHE A 137 0.72 -8.72 0.21
C PHE A 137 2.02 -8.40 -0.54
N ARG A 138 3.16 -8.76 0.03
CA ARG A 138 4.48 -8.58 -0.61
C ARG A 138 4.55 -9.25 -1.97
N GLN A 139 4.12 -10.51 -2.07
CA GLN A 139 4.14 -11.26 -3.34
C GLN A 139 3.19 -10.65 -4.38
N ALA A 140 1.97 -10.32 -3.98
CA ALA A 140 1.00 -9.68 -4.87
C ALA A 140 1.48 -8.32 -5.35
N PHE A 141 2.07 -7.51 -4.46
CA PHE A 141 2.63 -6.20 -4.79
C PHE A 141 3.71 -6.28 -5.87
N GLN A 142 4.62 -7.24 -5.77
CA GLN A 142 5.67 -7.45 -6.76
C GLN A 142 5.12 -7.84 -8.15
N GLN A 143 3.97 -8.50 -8.20
CA GLN A 143 3.29 -8.89 -9.44
C GLN A 143 2.35 -7.83 -10.00
N ALA A 144 2.03 -6.82 -9.21
CA ALA A 144 1.05 -5.77 -9.54
C ALA A 144 1.64 -4.57 -10.29
N ASP A 145 2.78 -4.74 -10.94
CA ASP A 145 3.49 -3.68 -11.65
C ASP A 145 3.74 -2.46 -10.75
N PRO A 146 4.56 -2.61 -9.70
CA PRO A 146 4.80 -1.56 -8.74
C PRO A 146 5.59 -0.39 -9.33
N GLN A 147 5.34 0.80 -8.81
CA GLN A 147 6.06 2.02 -9.20
C GLN A 147 6.35 2.92 -8.02
N VAL A 148 7.40 3.73 -8.16
CA VAL A 148 7.74 4.81 -7.25
C VAL A 148 7.05 6.09 -7.69
N LEU A 149 6.46 6.80 -6.75
CA LEU A 149 5.85 8.10 -6.94
C LEU A 149 6.77 9.18 -6.37
N GLU A 150 6.99 10.21 -7.17
CA GLU A 150 7.67 11.45 -6.75
C GLU A 150 6.66 12.42 -6.12
N PRO A 151 7.04 13.20 -5.11
CA PRO A 151 6.20 14.28 -4.62
C PRO A 151 6.09 15.38 -5.67
N ILE A 152 4.88 15.91 -5.86
CA ILE A 152 4.63 17.11 -6.67
C ILE A 152 4.13 18.18 -5.71
N ASN A 153 4.82 19.32 -5.67
CA ASN A 153 4.53 20.42 -4.77
C ASN A 153 4.06 21.66 -5.54
N HIS A 154 3.12 22.40 -4.96
CA HIS A 154 2.89 23.77 -5.35
C HIS A 154 4.01 24.63 -4.80
N VAL A 155 4.62 25.43 -5.66
CA VAL A 155 5.72 26.32 -5.32
C VAL A 155 5.36 27.72 -5.73
N GLU A 156 5.47 28.66 -4.80
CA GLU A 156 5.35 30.10 -5.06
C GLU A 156 6.75 30.72 -4.96
N VAL A 157 7.13 31.47 -5.98
CA VAL A 157 8.44 32.12 -6.04
C VAL A 157 8.24 33.61 -6.16
N LEU A 158 8.68 34.34 -5.15
CA LEU A 158 8.73 35.79 -5.17
C LEU A 158 10.09 36.25 -5.68
N CYS A 159 10.11 37.02 -6.75
CA CYS A 159 11.35 37.52 -7.34
C CYS A 159 11.17 38.90 -7.95
N PRO A 160 12.28 39.67 -8.10
CA PRO A 160 12.27 40.87 -8.92
C PRO A 160 11.89 40.59 -10.37
N GLU A 161 11.22 41.53 -11.01
CA GLU A 161 10.68 41.40 -12.37
C GLU A 161 11.75 41.00 -13.41
N ASP A 162 12.96 41.55 -13.29
CA ASP A 162 14.11 41.26 -14.18
C ASP A 162 14.60 39.80 -14.08
N LEU A 163 14.28 39.08 -13.02
CA LEU A 163 14.66 37.66 -12.85
C LEU A 163 13.59 36.64 -13.26
N THR A 164 12.39 37.12 -13.56
CA THR A 164 11.23 36.23 -13.87
C THR A 164 11.51 35.26 -14.99
N GLY A 165 12.11 35.74 -16.10
CA GLY A 165 12.43 34.87 -17.25
C GLY A 165 13.44 33.78 -16.91
N ALA A 166 14.46 34.10 -16.11
CA ALA A 166 15.48 33.14 -15.69
C ALA A 166 14.89 32.06 -14.77
N ILE A 167 14.01 32.46 -13.83
CA ILE A 167 13.35 31.56 -12.91
C ILE A 167 12.35 30.65 -13.64
N MET A 168 11.59 31.17 -14.57
CA MET A 168 10.70 30.36 -15.41
C MET A 168 11.45 29.31 -16.21
N GLY A 169 12.58 29.68 -16.81
CA GLY A 169 13.43 28.74 -17.53
C GLY A 169 14.01 27.65 -16.62
N ASP A 170 14.42 27.99 -15.41
CA ASP A 170 14.91 27.00 -14.43
C ASP A 170 13.80 26.05 -13.97
N LEU A 171 12.60 26.56 -13.66
CA LEU A 171 11.44 25.75 -13.27
C LEU A 171 11.04 24.77 -14.40
N GLN A 172 11.01 25.25 -15.64
CA GLN A 172 10.70 24.39 -16.80
C GLN A 172 11.77 23.30 -17.00
N SER A 173 13.04 23.61 -16.80
CA SER A 173 14.12 22.63 -16.87
C SER A 173 13.98 21.53 -15.80
N ARG A 174 13.30 21.83 -14.71
CA ARG A 174 12.97 20.90 -13.60
C ARG A 174 11.59 20.26 -13.73
N ARG A 175 10.98 20.29 -14.90
CA ARG A 175 9.63 19.76 -15.18
C ARG A 175 8.51 20.49 -14.42
N GLY A 176 8.76 21.73 -13.99
CA GLY A 176 7.76 22.59 -13.39
C GLY A 176 6.72 23.04 -14.40
N ILE A 177 5.45 23.09 -13.98
CA ILE A 177 4.34 23.63 -14.75
C ILE A 177 4.00 24.97 -14.12
N VAL A 178 4.06 26.05 -14.90
CA VAL A 178 3.67 27.40 -14.43
C VAL A 178 2.15 27.49 -14.51
N GLU A 179 1.49 27.69 -13.36
CA GLU A 179 0.03 27.78 -13.24
C GLU A 179 -0.48 29.22 -13.31
N GLY A 180 0.34 30.17 -12.89
CA GLY A 180 0.01 31.59 -12.91
C GLY A 180 1.21 32.48 -12.64
N MET A 181 1.05 33.76 -12.91
CA MET A 181 2.04 34.81 -12.63
C MET A 181 1.28 36.08 -12.27
N ASP A 182 1.55 36.62 -11.10
CA ASP A 182 1.05 37.90 -10.64
C ASP A 182 2.20 38.92 -10.57
N THR A 183 1.91 40.18 -10.88
CA THR A 183 2.87 41.32 -10.86
C THR A 183 2.51 42.32 -9.79
#